data_c34ab6c222ac4609554fb1913a90aa8d
#
_entry.id   c34ab6c222ac4609554fb1913a90aa8d
#
_cell.length_a   1.000
_cell.length_b   1.000
_cell.length_c   1.000
_cell.angle_alpha   90.00
_cell.angle_beta   90.00
_cell.angle_gamma   90.00
#
_symmetry.space_group_name_H-M   'P 1'
#
loop_
_entity.id
_entity.type
_entity.pdbx_description
1 polymer ?
#
loop_
_entity_poly.entity_id
_entity_poly.type
_entity_poly.pdbx_seq_one_letter_code
_entity_poly.pdbx_strand_id
1 'polypeptide(L)'
;MTKINKDHNFSLSNFHTIIFDFDGVFTDNKVWTNELGEEMIRCDRGDGLAIDILRKFIELNNIQLNYFILSKEKNNVVISRAKKMKMNCFYGINNKYDFVSNYLKSESKKSLGLMYVGNDLNDLKAMNLAEFVAAPINSHPLVIERANLVLPQKGGEGFVRSLIEKLLNFERMTAKQIVEFV
;
A
#
# COMPACT_ATOMS: atom_id res chain seq x y z
N MET A 1 -11.41 15.36 -8.48
CA MET A 1 -10.41 16.34 -7.99
C MET A 1 -9.48 15.60 -7.05
N THR A 2 -8.20 15.59 -7.32
CA THR A 2 -7.20 14.93 -6.46
C THR A 2 -7.04 15.78 -5.20
N LYS A 3 -7.42 15.24 -4.04
CA LYS A 3 -7.20 15.91 -2.75
C LYS A 3 -5.71 15.74 -2.43
N ILE A 4 -4.91 16.73 -2.74
CA ILE A 4 -3.51 16.82 -2.30
C ILE A 4 -3.47 17.87 -1.22
N ASN A 5 -3.15 17.51 0.00
CA ASN A 5 -2.75 18.50 1.00
C ASN A 5 -1.42 19.10 0.52
N LYS A 6 -1.44 20.39 0.15
CA LYS A 6 -0.38 21.07 -0.61
C LYS A 6 0.99 21.18 0.08
N ASP A 7 1.11 20.80 1.34
CA ASP A 7 2.28 21.09 2.16
C ASP A 7 3.17 19.89 2.51
N HIS A 8 2.84 18.68 1.99
CA HIS A 8 3.68 17.51 2.26
C HIS A 8 4.57 17.21 1.07
N ASN A 9 5.87 17.33 1.29
CA ASN A 9 6.89 16.85 0.36
C ASN A 9 6.82 15.31 0.37
N PHE A 10 6.13 14.72 -0.62
CA PHE A 10 5.96 13.27 -0.76
C PHE A 10 7.26 12.65 -1.25
N SER A 11 8.16 12.36 -0.35
CA SER A 11 9.38 11.63 -0.67
C SER A 11 9.41 10.33 0.13
N LEU A 12 9.89 9.26 -0.49
CA LEU A 12 10.08 7.97 0.17
C LEU A 12 10.91 8.09 1.45
N SER A 13 11.87 9.01 1.47
CA SER A 13 12.75 9.28 2.64
C SER A 13 12.03 9.76 3.89
N ASN A 14 10.78 10.20 3.76
CA ASN A 14 9.98 10.64 4.91
C ASN A 14 9.40 9.45 5.69
N PHE A 15 9.46 8.24 5.13
CA PHE A 15 8.80 7.08 5.70
C PHE A 15 9.79 6.01 6.14
N HIS A 16 9.57 5.47 7.33
CA HIS A 16 10.27 4.27 7.81
C HIS A 16 9.45 3.00 7.59
N THR A 17 8.13 3.13 7.36
CA THR A 17 7.23 1.99 7.15
C THR A 17 6.07 2.38 6.26
N ILE A 18 5.76 1.51 5.29
CA ILE A 18 4.54 1.59 4.48
C ILE A 18 3.73 0.30 4.70
N ILE A 19 2.50 0.44 5.19
CA ILE A 19 1.57 -0.68 5.39
C ILE A 19 0.50 -0.59 4.30
N PHE A 20 0.33 -1.67 3.56
CA PHE A 20 -0.70 -1.79 2.53
C PHE A 20 -1.82 -2.72 3.01
N ASP A 21 -3.06 -2.30 2.92
CA ASP A 21 -4.16 -3.26 2.83
C ASP A 21 -4.07 -4.02 1.50
N PHE A 22 -4.79 -5.11 1.37
CA PHE A 22 -4.75 -5.93 0.17
C PHE A 22 -6.01 -5.76 -0.69
N ASP A 23 -7.19 -6.01 -0.11
CA ASP A 23 -8.45 -5.96 -0.84
C ASP A 23 -8.91 -4.52 -1.04
N GLY A 24 -9.12 -4.15 -2.30
CA GLY A 24 -9.42 -2.79 -2.70
C GLY A 24 -8.19 -1.87 -2.81
N VAL A 25 -6.97 -2.39 -2.56
CA VAL A 25 -5.68 -1.72 -2.81
C VAL A 25 -4.96 -2.41 -3.95
N PHE A 26 -4.57 -3.68 -3.77
CA PHE A 26 -3.97 -4.52 -4.81
C PHE A 26 -5.02 -5.22 -5.68
N THR A 27 -6.27 -5.28 -5.22
CA THR A 27 -7.41 -5.86 -5.95
C THR A 27 -8.46 -4.79 -6.21
N ASP A 28 -9.41 -5.11 -7.07
CA ASP A 28 -10.58 -4.26 -7.34
C ASP A 28 -11.70 -4.42 -6.28
N ASN A 29 -11.40 -5.06 -5.15
CA ASN A 29 -12.32 -5.37 -4.05
C ASN A 29 -13.48 -6.29 -4.47
N LYS A 30 -13.26 -7.14 -5.47
CA LYS A 30 -14.25 -8.12 -5.96
C LYS A 30 -13.66 -9.51 -5.90
N VAL A 31 -14.50 -10.44 -5.60
CA VAL A 31 -14.16 -11.87 -5.54
C VAL A 31 -15.13 -12.66 -6.41
N TRP A 32 -14.62 -13.62 -7.16
CA TRP A 32 -15.40 -14.67 -7.79
C TRP A 32 -15.34 -15.90 -6.91
N THR A 33 -16.50 -16.43 -6.53
CA THR A 33 -16.60 -17.63 -5.71
C THR A 33 -17.31 -18.72 -6.53
N ASN A 34 -16.75 -19.91 -6.61
CA ASN A 34 -17.37 -21.07 -7.23
C ASN A 34 -18.24 -21.85 -6.22
N GLU A 35 -18.91 -22.89 -6.69
CA GLU A 35 -19.79 -23.74 -5.86
C GLU A 35 -19.04 -24.51 -4.74
N LEU A 36 -17.72 -24.65 -4.84
CA LEU A 36 -16.87 -25.27 -3.83
C LEU A 36 -16.37 -24.28 -2.77
N GLY A 37 -16.74 -22.98 -2.91
CA GLY A 37 -16.27 -21.92 -2.04
C GLY A 37 -14.84 -21.47 -2.34
N GLU A 38 -14.26 -21.87 -3.47
CA GLU A 38 -12.95 -21.38 -3.89
C GLU A 38 -13.08 -19.97 -4.46
N GLU A 39 -12.16 -19.11 -4.05
CA GLU A 39 -12.16 -17.71 -4.43
C GLU A 39 -11.06 -17.38 -5.44
N MET A 40 -11.40 -16.51 -6.37
CA MET A 40 -10.45 -15.87 -7.28
C MET A 40 -10.59 -14.36 -7.19
N ILE A 41 -9.46 -13.68 -7.30
CA ILE A 41 -9.38 -12.21 -7.30
C ILE A 41 -8.65 -11.72 -8.54
N ARG A 42 -8.87 -10.45 -8.86
CA ARG A 42 -8.14 -9.76 -9.92
C ARG A 42 -7.15 -8.77 -9.31
N CYS A 43 -5.87 -8.87 -9.72
CA CYS A 43 -4.80 -7.94 -9.39
C CYS A 43 -4.22 -7.32 -10.66
N ASP A 44 -3.68 -6.13 -10.55
CA ASP A 44 -2.91 -5.50 -11.63
C ASP A 44 -1.45 -6.01 -11.63
N ARG A 45 -0.91 -6.30 -12.83
CA ARG A 45 0.50 -6.68 -12.98
C ARG A 45 1.45 -5.51 -12.81
N GLY A 46 1.02 -4.30 -13.19
CA GLY A 46 1.77 -3.06 -13.03
C GLY A 46 2.03 -2.73 -11.57
N ASP A 47 1.05 -3.02 -10.68
CA ASP A 47 1.24 -2.86 -9.24
C ASP A 47 2.34 -3.79 -8.70
N GLY A 48 2.40 -5.03 -9.21
CA GLY A 48 3.48 -5.96 -8.86
C GLY A 48 4.85 -5.50 -9.35
N LEU A 49 4.94 -4.97 -10.56
CA LEU A 49 6.16 -4.38 -11.11
C LEU A 49 6.62 -3.17 -10.29
N ALA A 50 5.68 -2.33 -9.84
CA ALA A 50 6.01 -1.17 -9.01
C ALA A 50 6.64 -1.56 -7.67
N ILE A 51 6.21 -2.66 -7.06
CA ILE A 51 6.85 -3.21 -5.85
C ILE A 51 8.28 -3.69 -6.15
N ASP A 52 8.52 -4.31 -7.30
CA ASP A 52 9.88 -4.70 -7.71
C ASP A 52 10.77 -3.47 -7.91
N ILE A 53 10.26 -2.42 -8.53
CA ILE A 53 10.93 -1.12 -8.70
C ILE A 53 11.25 -0.49 -7.33
N LEU A 54 10.27 -0.44 -6.42
CA LEU A 54 10.46 0.07 -5.06
C LEU A 54 11.60 -0.67 -4.35
N ARG A 55 11.59 -1.99 -4.40
CA ARG A 55 12.64 -2.82 -3.77
C ARG A 55 14.02 -2.49 -4.32
N LYS A 56 14.16 -2.45 -5.64
CA LYS A 56 15.43 -2.15 -6.31
C LYS A 56 15.92 -0.72 -6.00
N PHE A 57 14.98 0.24 -5.97
CA PHE A 57 15.30 1.62 -5.58
C PHE A 57 15.82 1.71 -4.14
N ILE A 58 15.18 1.01 -3.19
CA ILE A 58 15.60 0.94 -1.79
C ILE A 58 17.00 0.35 -1.67
N GLU A 59 17.26 -0.77 -2.36
CA GLU A 59 18.56 -1.46 -2.37
C GLU A 59 19.67 -0.55 -2.92
N LEU A 60 19.46 0.05 -4.08
CA LEU A 60 20.46 0.91 -4.74
C LEU A 60 20.78 2.20 -3.96
N ASN A 61 19.82 2.72 -3.21
CA ASN A 61 19.97 3.96 -2.45
C ASN A 61 20.21 3.74 -0.94
N ASN A 62 20.36 2.48 -0.48
CA ASN A 62 20.54 2.13 0.93
C ASN A 62 19.48 2.72 1.87
N ILE A 63 18.21 2.73 1.43
CA ILE A 63 17.11 3.30 2.19
C ILE A 63 16.60 2.27 3.21
N GLN A 64 16.45 2.69 4.47
CA GLN A 64 15.87 1.87 5.53
C GLN A 64 14.34 2.04 5.54
N LEU A 65 13.63 1.21 4.79
CA LEU A 65 12.17 1.22 4.70
C LEU A 65 11.62 -0.19 4.88
N ASN A 66 10.69 -0.35 5.81
CA ASN A 66 9.86 -1.55 5.90
C ASN A 66 8.58 -1.37 5.08
N TYR A 67 8.17 -2.37 4.32
CA TYR A 67 6.88 -2.36 3.63
C TYR A 67 6.29 -3.76 3.60
N PHE A 68 4.99 -3.85 3.87
CA PHE A 68 4.30 -5.14 3.96
C PHE A 68 2.79 -5.00 3.73
N ILE A 69 2.16 -6.16 3.48
CA ILE A 69 0.71 -6.29 3.37
C ILE A 69 0.14 -6.63 4.75
N LEU A 70 -0.96 -5.97 5.12
CA LEU A 70 -1.75 -6.23 6.32
C LEU A 70 -3.21 -6.46 5.94
N SER A 71 -3.62 -7.73 5.83
CA SER A 71 -4.96 -8.10 5.42
C SER A 71 -5.77 -8.77 6.53
N LYS A 72 -7.07 -8.49 6.54
CA LYS A 72 -8.04 -9.20 7.39
C LYS A 72 -8.38 -10.58 6.82
N GLU A 73 -8.29 -10.73 5.51
CA GLU A 73 -8.65 -11.97 4.83
C GLU A 73 -7.71 -13.12 5.20
N LYS A 74 -8.31 -14.33 5.28
CA LYS A 74 -7.59 -15.58 5.58
C LYS A 74 -7.33 -16.41 4.33
N ASN A 75 -7.76 -15.90 3.16
CA ASN A 75 -7.67 -16.62 1.90
C ASN A 75 -6.20 -16.75 1.43
N ASN A 76 -5.85 -17.92 0.94
CA ASN A 76 -4.51 -18.21 0.40
C ASN A 76 -4.13 -17.36 -0.82
N VAL A 77 -5.09 -16.71 -1.46
CA VAL A 77 -4.85 -15.81 -2.60
C VAL A 77 -3.96 -14.65 -2.20
N VAL A 78 -4.20 -14.05 -1.01
CA VAL A 78 -3.40 -12.95 -0.45
C VAL A 78 -1.93 -13.39 -0.32
N ILE A 79 -1.70 -14.56 0.31
CA ILE A 79 -0.35 -15.10 0.52
C ILE A 79 0.33 -15.38 -0.81
N SER A 80 -0.39 -16.02 -1.74
CA SER A 80 0.15 -16.39 -3.05
C SER A 80 0.59 -15.16 -3.84
N ARG A 81 -0.21 -14.09 -3.79
CA ARG A 81 0.12 -12.83 -4.46
C ARG A 81 1.28 -12.11 -3.78
N ALA A 82 1.28 -12.01 -2.45
CA ALA A 82 2.37 -11.40 -1.67
C ALA A 82 3.71 -12.11 -1.94
N LYS A 83 3.71 -13.45 -1.94
CA LYS A 83 4.90 -14.25 -2.27
C LYS A 83 5.43 -13.94 -3.66
N LYS A 84 4.53 -13.82 -4.67
CA LYS A 84 4.93 -13.47 -6.04
C LYS A 84 5.54 -12.07 -6.13
N MET A 85 5.08 -11.12 -5.33
CA MET A 85 5.62 -9.76 -5.23
C MET A 85 6.84 -9.67 -4.28
N LYS A 86 7.23 -10.78 -3.63
CA LYS A 86 8.29 -10.84 -2.62
C LYS A 86 8.05 -9.83 -1.48
N MET A 87 6.80 -9.67 -1.07
CA MET A 87 6.39 -8.83 0.05
C MET A 87 6.10 -9.67 1.29
N ASN A 88 6.50 -9.18 2.45
CA ASN A 88 6.00 -9.70 3.72
C ASN A 88 4.49 -9.48 3.80
N CYS A 89 3.77 -10.45 4.38
CA CYS A 89 2.33 -10.42 4.45
C CYS A 89 1.85 -10.93 5.81
N PHE A 90 1.10 -10.10 6.49
CA PHE A 90 0.36 -10.45 7.71
C PHE A 90 -1.12 -10.53 7.33
N TYR A 91 -1.67 -11.73 7.35
CA TYR A 91 -3.03 -12.03 6.90
C TYR A 91 -3.87 -12.63 8.02
N GLY A 92 -5.19 -12.60 7.88
CA GLY A 92 -6.11 -13.06 8.93
C GLY A 92 -6.12 -12.16 10.17
N ILE A 93 -5.72 -10.92 10.04
CA ILE A 93 -5.59 -9.98 11.15
C ILE A 93 -6.92 -9.26 11.39
N ASN A 94 -7.70 -9.72 12.35
CA ASN A 94 -9.01 -9.15 12.66
C ASN A 94 -8.94 -7.72 13.20
N ASN A 95 -7.92 -7.40 14.00
CA ASN A 95 -7.74 -6.08 14.58
C ASN A 95 -6.45 -5.44 14.05
N LYS A 96 -6.56 -4.72 12.94
CA LYS A 96 -5.45 -4.02 12.30
C LYS A 96 -4.86 -2.93 13.20
N TYR A 97 -5.68 -2.26 14.04
CA TYR A 97 -5.22 -1.24 14.96
C TYR A 97 -4.25 -1.82 16.00
N ASP A 98 -4.62 -2.91 16.66
CA ASP A 98 -3.76 -3.54 17.67
C ASP A 98 -2.47 -4.06 17.05
N PHE A 99 -2.56 -4.64 15.83
CA PHE A 99 -1.39 -5.09 15.10
C PHE A 99 -0.42 -3.92 14.85
N VAL A 100 -0.88 -2.82 14.28
CA VAL A 100 -0.04 -1.65 13.96
C VAL A 100 0.52 -1.02 15.23
N SER A 101 -0.28 -0.88 16.30
CA SER A 101 0.16 -0.34 17.58
C SER A 101 1.29 -1.19 18.19
N ASN A 102 1.14 -2.52 18.17
CA ASN A 102 2.15 -3.44 18.68
C ASN A 102 3.41 -3.46 17.80
N TYR A 103 3.24 -3.40 16.47
CA TYR A 103 4.35 -3.29 15.54
C TYR A 103 5.20 -2.04 15.82
N LEU A 104 4.57 -0.88 15.97
CA LEU A 104 5.29 0.36 16.27
C LEU A 104 6.07 0.26 17.58
N LYS A 105 5.49 -0.34 18.62
CA LYS A 105 6.14 -0.54 19.92
C LYS A 105 7.33 -1.51 19.82
N SER A 106 7.16 -2.66 19.17
CA SER A 106 8.20 -3.68 19.04
C SER A 106 9.41 -3.20 18.23
N GLU A 107 9.17 -2.40 17.21
CA GLU A 107 10.21 -1.81 16.36
C GLU A 107 10.75 -0.49 16.91
N SER A 108 10.29 -0.03 18.08
CA SER A 108 10.64 1.29 18.65
C SER A 108 10.40 2.44 17.67
N LYS A 109 9.37 2.32 16.82
CA LYS A 109 8.99 3.30 15.81
C LYS A 109 7.86 4.18 16.30
N LYS A 110 7.76 5.37 15.74
CA LYS A 110 6.72 6.35 16.03
C LYS A 110 5.67 6.37 14.91
N SER A 111 4.53 6.99 15.19
CA SER A 111 3.53 7.31 14.15
C SER A 111 4.11 8.22 13.06
N LEU A 112 5.00 9.14 13.42
CA LEU A 112 5.78 9.95 12.49
C LEU A 112 6.65 9.05 11.60
N GLY A 113 6.48 9.16 10.29
CA GLY A 113 7.13 8.29 9.29
C GLY A 113 6.41 6.98 9.01
N LEU A 114 5.21 6.75 9.55
CA LEU A 114 4.33 5.66 9.15
C LEU A 114 3.37 6.12 8.05
N MET A 115 3.37 5.43 6.91
CA MET A 115 2.33 5.52 5.88
C MET A 115 1.40 4.31 5.96
N TYR A 116 0.09 4.55 5.91
CA TYR A 116 -0.92 3.50 5.75
C TYR A 116 -1.67 3.68 4.44
N VAL A 117 -1.80 2.59 3.70
CA VAL A 117 -2.50 2.54 2.41
C VAL A 117 -3.69 1.60 2.55
N GLY A 118 -4.90 2.11 2.39
CA GLY A 118 -6.12 1.31 2.56
C GLY A 118 -7.33 1.97 1.89
N ASN A 119 -8.46 1.28 1.94
CA ASN A 119 -9.63 1.69 1.16
C ASN A 119 -10.97 1.62 1.90
N ASP A 120 -11.07 0.93 3.05
CA ASP A 120 -12.37 0.66 3.65
C ASP A 120 -12.39 0.87 5.19
N LEU A 121 -13.56 0.73 5.78
CA LEU A 121 -13.86 1.02 7.19
C LEU A 121 -12.99 0.24 8.18
N ASN A 122 -12.60 -0.98 7.83
CA ASN A 122 -11.72 -1.82 8.66
C ASN A 122 -10.30 -1.27 8.80
N ASP A 123 -9.90 -0.32 7.93
CA ASP A 123 -8.60 0.35 7.96
C ASP A 123 -8.59 1.59 8.85
N LEU A 124 -9.73 2.26 9.02
CA LEU A 124 -9.81 3.60 9.62
C LEU A 124 -9.13 3.70 10.99
N LYS A 125 -9.30 2.71 11.86
CA LYS A 125 -8.66 2.73 13.18
C LYS A 125 -7.13 2.64 13.08
N ALA A 126 -6.61 1.81 12.18
CA ALA A 126 -5.19 1.68 11.93
C ALA A 126 -4.62 2.93 11.24
N MET A 127 -5.38 3.52 10.31
CA MET A 127 -5.02 4.79 9.66
C MET A 127 -4.84 5.94 10.65
N ASN A 128 -5.55 5.93 11.78
CA ASN A 128 -5.40 6.96 12.81
C ASN A 128 -4.05 6.89 13.56
N LEU A 129 -3.34 5.77 13.46
CA LEU A 129 -1.97 5.63 13.96
C LEU A 129 -0.91 6.12 12.96
N ALA A 130 -1.28 6.29 11.70
CA ALA A 130 -0.37 6.71 10.66
C ALA A 130 -0.29 8.24 10.56
N GLU A 131 0.91 8.75 10.36
CA GLU A 131 1.11 10.15 9.99
C GLU A 131 0.48 10.43 8.62
N PHE A 132 0.65 9.50 7.70
CA PHE A 132 0.26 9.67 6.33
C PHE A 132 -0.64 8.53 5.83
N VAL A 133 -1.72 8.89 5.17
CA VAL A 133 -2.69 7.93 4.60
C VAL A 133 -2.84 8.19 3.12
N ALA A 134 -2.66 7.14 2.32
CA ALA A 134 -2.96 7.13 0.89
C ALA A 134 -4.14 6.19 0.58
N ALA A 135 -4.97 6.57 -0.38
CA ALA A 135 -6.16 5.81 -0.75
C ALA A 135 -6.47 5.90 -2.25
N PRO A 136 -6.99 4.84 -2.88
CA PRO A 136 -7.55 4.89 -4.22
C PRO A 136 -8.87 5.68 -4.26
N ILE A 137 -9.21 6.20 -5.45
CA ILE A 137 -10.40 7.06 -5.61
C ILE A 137 -11.73 6.36 -5.28
N ASN A 138 -11.78 5.03 -5.41
CA ASN A 138 -12.96 4.22 -5.13
C ASN A 138 -13.06 3.73 -3.68
N SER A 139 -12.30 4.33 -2.77
CA SER A 139 -12.37 4.03 -1.34
C SER A 139 -13.67 4.49 -0.70
N HIS A 140 -13.98 3.96 0.48
CA HIS A 140 -15.11 4.41 1.29
C HIS A 140 -14.99 5.92 1.58
N PRO A 141 -16.10 6.71 1.59
CA PRO A 141 -16.08 8.16 1.80
C PRO A 141 -15.31 8.61 3.05
N LEU A 142 -15.44 7.91 4.17
CA LEU A 142 -14.70 8.23 5.39
C LEU A 142 -13.18 7.99 5.26
N VAL A 143 -12.77 7.06 4.43
CA VAL A 143 -11.34 6.86 4.11
C VAL A 143 -10.83 7.99 3.24
N ILE A 144 -11.61 8.40 2.23
CA ILE A 144 -11.29 9.58 1.40
C ILE A 144 -11.15 10.84 2.24
N GLU A 145 -12.04 11.01 3.23
CA GLU A 145 -11.97 12.15 4.15
C GLU A 145 -10.69 12.13 4.99
N ARG A 146 -10.31 10.94 5.52
CA ARG A 146 -9.11 10.75 6.35
C ARG A 146 -7.81 10.86 5.55
N ALA A 147 -7.83 10.50 4.26
CA ALA A 147 -6.62 10.39 3.44
C ALA A 147 -5.93 11.74 3.21
N ASN A 148 -4.61 11.73 3.30
CA ASN A 148 -3.74 12.84 2.92
C ASN A 148 -3.53 12.89 1.40
N LEU A 149 -3.52 11.70 0.77
CA LEU A 149 -3.38 11.53 -0.67
C LEU A 149 -4.46 10.60 -1.21
N VAL A 150 -5.25 11.09 -2.15
CA VAL A 150 -6.19 10.27 -2.93
C VAL A 150 -5.74 10.31 -4.39
N LEU A 151 -5.40 9.15 -4.95
CA LEU A 151 -5.01 9.03 -6.34
C LEU A 151 -6.21 8.64 -7.22
N PRO A 152 -6.23 9.09 -8.49
CA PRO A 152 -7.37 8.87 -9.40
C PRO A 152 -7.53 7.41 -9.86
N GLN A 153 -6.51 6.58 -9.68
CA GLN A 153 -6.59 5.16 -9.97
C GLN A 153 -7.43 4.43 -8.92
N LYS A 154 -8.18 3.44 -9.36
CA LYS A 154 -8.89 2.52 -8.47
C LYS A 154 -7.96 1.43 -7.97
N GLY A 155 -8.29 0.85 -6.82
CA GLY A 155 -7.61 -0.33 -6.33
C GLY A 155 -7.66 -1.47 -7.36
N GLY A 156 -6.54 -2.19 -7.51
CA GLY A 156 -6.39 -3.25 -8.52
C GLY A 156 -6.37 -2.77 -9.98
N GLU A 157 -6.26 -1.48 -10.22
CA GLU A 157 -6.19 -0.84 -11.54
C GLU A 157 -5.01 0.15 -11.63
N GLY A 158 -3.83 -0.25 -11.11
CA GLY A 158 -2.62 0.55 -11.18
C GLY A 158 -2.48 1.61 -10.07
N PHE A 159 -3.29 1.53 -9.03
CA PHE A 159 -3.21 2.47 -7.90
C PHE A 159 -1.86 2.38 -7.17
N VAL A 160 -1.42 1.17 -6.82
CA VAL A 160 -0.15 0.97 -6.11
C VAL A 160 1.01 1.44 -6.98
N ARG A 161 0.96 1.17 -8.29
CA ARG A 161 1.95 1.67 -9.24
C ARG A 161 2.02 3.20 -9.20
N SER A 162 0.91 3.87 -9.33
CA SER A 162 0.87 5.34 -9.30
C SER A 162 1.36 5.93 -7.98
N LEU A 163 1.08 5.25 -6.86
CA LEU A 163 1.58 5.65 -5.54
C LEU A 163 3.11 5.53 -5.47
N ILE A 164 3.66 4.41 -5.89
CA ILE A 164 5.11 4.17 -5.87
C ILE A 164 5.83 5.15 -6.80
N GLU A 165 5.37 5.32 -8.03
CA GLU A 165 5.96 6.28 -8.98
C GLU A 165 5.97 7.71 -8.41
N LYS A 166 4.90 8.08 -7.69
CA LYS A 166 4.83 9.37 -7.00
C LYS A 166 5.81 9.49 -5.83
N LEU A 167 5.93 8.46 -4.99
CA LEU A 167 6.87 8.42 -3.86
C LEU A 167 8.33 8.48 -4.33
N LEU A 168 8.63 7.88 -5.47
CA LEU A 168 9.95 7.88 -6.10
C LEU A 168 10.21 9.13 -6.95
N ASN A 169 9.23 10.03 -7.08
CA ASN A 169 9.31 11.23 -7.91
C ASN A 169 9.67 10.94 -9.38
N PHE A 170 9.06 9.92 -9.99
CA PHE A 170 9.31 9.54 -11.39
C PHE A 170 9.07 10.68 -12.38
N GLU A 171 8.17 11.60 -12.06
CA GLU A 171 7.91 12.81 -12.85
C GLU A 171 9.14 13.72 -13.01
N ARG A 172 10.16 13.57 -12.13
CA ARG A 172 11.42 14.33 -12.16
C ARG A 172 12.59 13.53 -12.73
N MET A 173 12.35 12.28 -13.12
CA MET A 173 13.37 11.39 -13.64
C MET A 173 13.29 11.27 -15.17
N THR A 174 14.44 11.08 -15.77
CA THR A 174 14.53 10.71 -17.20
C THR A 174 14.18 9.23 -17.39
N ALA A 175 13.75 8.84 -18.58
CA ALA A 175 13.48 7.44 -18.90
C ALA A 175 14.71 6.54 -18.64
N LYS A 176 15.93 7.04 -18.90
CA LYS A 176 17.17 6.29 -18.61
C LYS A 176 17.32 5.97 -17.13
N GLN A 177 17.05 6.94 -16.25
CA GLN A 177 17.10 6.72 -14.80
C GLN A 177 16.04 5.73 -14.32
N ILE A 178 14.82 5.82 -14.86
CA ILE A 178 13.71 4.92 -14.49
C ILE A 178 14.04 3.47 -14.87
N VAL A 179 14.61 3.24 -16.06
CA VAL A 179 14.95 1.90 -16.55
C VAL A 179 16.00 1.19 -15.67
N GLU A 180 16.83 1.92 -14.92
CA GLU A 180 17.78 1.34 -13.98
C GLU A 180 17.10 0.59 -12.82
N PHE A 181 15.82 0.89 -12.56
CA PHE A 181 15.01 0.25 -11.50
C PHE A 181 14.11 -0.87 -12.02
N VAL A 182 14.10 -1.19 -13.30
CA VAL A 182 13.21 -2.22 -13.91
C VAL A 182 13.90 -3.56 -14.12
#